data_0da28dc4e3f4c38d76b4cb37d8d1dd48
#
_entry.id   0da28dc4e3f4c38d76b4cb37d8d1dd48
#
_cell.length_a   1.000
_cell.length_b   1.000
_cell.length_c   1.000
_cell.angle_alpha   90.00
_cell.angle_beta   90.00
_cell.angle_gamma   90.00
#
_symmetry.space_group_name_H-M   'P 1'
#
loop_
_entity.id
_entity.type
_entity.pdbx_description
1 polymer ?
#
loop_
_entity_poly.entity_id
_entity_poly.type
_entity_poly.pdbx_seq_one_letter_code
_entity_poly.pdbx_strand_id
1 'polypeptide(L)'
;MSSLSYEQFKVLHSETIMCCQIIDGDLKWIYAFMHKGDSDENRSKVSNYTLGQIVNKLKELDNSDWKPYISASDYSFLSQMTEKKNYWCHQCYRDFLYEDNWLSSKDYEKVCNKLQKDHDRLDIVYKNVEQIKIKLKR
;
A
#
# COMPACT_ATOMS: atom_id res chain seq x y z
N MET A 1 -5.24 -21.65 14.66
CA MET A 1 -4.74 -21.42 13.31
C MET A 1 -3.25 -21.71 13.25
N SER A 2 -2.81 -22.39 12.21
CA SER A 2 -1.39 -22.62 12.01
C SER A 2 -0.70 -21.34 11.52
N SER A 3 0.44 -21.03 12.07
CA SER A 3 1.28 -19.96 11.58
C SER A 3 1.83 -20.31 10.20
N LEU A 4 2.22 -19.28 9.45
CA LEU A 4 2.91 -19.45 8.18
C LEU A 4 4.27 -20.13 8.42
N SER A 5 4.73 -20.96 7.47
CA SER A 5 6.14 -21.30 7.43
C SER A 5 6.97 -20.05 7.21
N TYR A 6 8.24 -20.08 7.56
CA TYR A 6 9.10 -18.91 7.36
C TYR A 6 9.23 -18.55 5.88
N GLU A 7 9.27 -19.56 5.02
CA GLU A 7 9.31 -19.33 3.57
C GLU A 7 8.04 -18.63 3.07
N GLN A 8 6.88 -19.09 3.53
CA GLN A 8 5.60 -18.44 3.21
C GLN A 8 5.55 -17.00 3.73
N PHE A 9 6.03 -16.78 4.95
CA PHE A 9 6.12 -15.44 5.53
C PHE A 9 6.95 -14.51 4.66
N LYS A 10 8.13 -14.95 4.24
CA LYS A 10 9.02 -14.14 3.40
C LYS A 10 8.37 -13.78 2.06
N VAL A 11 7.65 -14.73 1.44
CA VAL A 11 6.95 -14.47 0.17
C VAL A 11 5.85 -13.44 0.36
N LEU A 12 4.98 -13.63 1.35
CA LEU A 12 3.89 -12.67 1.64
C LEU A 12 4.44 -11.29 2.02
N HIS A 13 5.50 -11.26 2.81
CA HIS A 13 6.16 -10.01 3.20
C HIS A 13 6.69 -9.26 1.98
N SER A 14 7.38 -9.97 1.08
CA SER A 14 7.91 -9.39 -0.15
C SER A 14 6.79 -8.84 -1.03
N GLU A 15 5.71 -9.59 -1.21
CA GLU A 15 4.54 -9.14 -1.98
C GLU A 15 3.88 -7.92 -1.36
N THR A 16 3.79 -7.86 -0.03
CA THR A 16 3.23 -6.72 0.69
C THR A 16 4.04 -5.45 0.43
N ILE A 17 5.36 -5.54 0.49
CA ILE A 17 6.25 -4.41 0.18
C ILE A 17 6.11 -4.00 -1.29
N MET A 18 6.08 -4.97 -2.19
CA MET A 18 5.88 -4.72 -3.62
C MET A 18 4.57 -3.97 -3.88
N CYS A 19 3.47 -4.42 -3.28
CA CYS A 19 2.17 -3.76 -3.44
C CYS A 19 2.21 -2.31 -2.97
N CYS A 20 2.87 -2.02 -1.84
CA CYS A 20 3.02 -0.65 -1.35
C CYS A 20 3.75 0.24 -2.35
N GLN A 21 4.83 -0.27 -2.95
CA GLN A 21 5.61 0.49 -3.93
C GLN A 21 4.83 0.74 -5.21
N ILE A 22 4.11 -0.27 -5.71
CA ILE A 22 3.31 -0.14 -6.94
C ILE A 22 2.14 0.81 -6.71
N ILE A 23 1.46 0.71 -5.58
CA ILE A 23 0.35 1.61 -5.24
C ILE A 23 0.87 3.06 -5.20
N ASP A 24 2.00 3.30 -4.54
CA ASP A 24 2.61 4.63 -4.51
C ASP A 24 2.83 5.18 -5.92
N GLY A 25 3.46 4.39 -6.78
CA GLY A 25 3.71 4.77 -8.16
C GLY A 25 2.42 5.01 -8.96
N ASP A 26 1.44 4.12 -8.81
CA ASP A 26 0.16 4.22 -9.52
C ASP A 26 -0.64 5.45 -9.07
N LEU A 27 -0.64 5.77 -7.79
CA LEU A 27 -1.31 6.99 -7.28
C LEU A 27 -0.71 8.25 -7.88
N LYS A 28 0.59 8.28 -8.07
CA LYS A 28 1.27 9.42 -8.71
C LYS A 28 0.90 9.53 -10.19
N TRP A 29 0.75 8.41 -10.89
CA TRP A 29 0.25 8.43 -12.27
C TRP A 29 -1.21 8.85 -12.35
N ILE A 30 -2.06 8.42 -11.43
CA ILE A 30 -3.45 8.86 -11.34
C ILE A 30 -3.51 10.38 -11.19
N TYR A 31 -2.70 10.93 -10.29
CA TYR A 31 -2.57 12.39 -10.13
C TYR A 31 -2.21 13.05 -11.46
N ALA A 32 -1.21 12.51 -12.14
CA ALA A 32 -0.76 13.07 -13.42
C ALA A 32 -1.85 13.04 -14.49
N PHE A 33 -2.62 11.94 -14.57
CA PHE A 33 -3.68 11.79 -15.57
C PHE A 33 -4.91 12.65 -15.26
N MET A 34 -5.14 12.99 -13.99
CA MET A 34 -6.25 13.87 -13.58
C MET A 34 -6.01 15.33 -13.93
N HIS A 35 -4.78 15.71 -14.21
CA HIS A 35 -4.44 17.06 -14.61
C HIS A 35 -4.33 17.17 -16.12
N LYS A 36 -4.64 18.37 -16.62
CA LYS A 36 -4.47 18.67 -18.04
C LYS A 36 -2.99 18.84 -18.38
N GLY A 37 -2.65 18.56 -19.63
CA GLY A 37 -1.31 18.75 -20.16
C GLY A 37 -0.53 17.45 -20.24
N ASP A 38 0.80 17.57 -20.28
CA ASP A 38 1.69 16.44 -20.42
C ASP A 38 1.73 15.61 -19.13
N SER A 39 1.36 14.33 -19.23
CA SER A 39 1.32 13.41 -18.08
C SER A 39 2.70 13.23 -17.45
N ASP A 40 3.76 13.16 -18.26
CA ASP A 40 5.13 13.00 -17.74
C ASP A 40 5.56 14.22 -16.90
N GLU A 41 5.23 15.43 -17.36
CA GLU A 41 5.46 16.65 -16.59
C GLU A 41 4.66 16.63 -15.29
N ASN A 42 3.39 16.32 -15.37
CA ASN A 42 2.51 16.24 -14.20
C ASN A 42 3.02 15.22 -13.19
N ARG A 43 3.46 14.06 -13.68
CA ARG A 43 4.02 13.00 -12.84
C ARG A 43 5.30 13.46 -12.13
N SER A 44 6.15 14.19 -12.82
CA SER A 44 7.42 14.68 -12.27
C SER A 44 7.22 15.62 -11.08
N LYS A 45 6.12 16.38 -11.07
CA LYS A 45 5.81 17.32 -9.97
C LYS A 45 5.58 16.62 -8.64
N VAL A 46 5.17 15.37 -8.65
CA VAL A 46 4.88 14.59 -7.44
C VAL A 46 5.86 13.43 -7.24
N SER A 47 6.90 13.32 -8.05
CA SER A 47 7.85 12.21 -8.00
C SER A 47 8.54 12.06 -6.63
N ASN A 48 8.76 13.16 -5.93
CA ASN A 48 9.41 13.18 -4.62
C ASN A 48 8.41 13.12 -3.44
N TYR A 49 7.12 13.01 -3.72
CA TYR A 49 6.13 12.92 -2.66
C TYR A 49 6.24 11.58 -1.95
N THR A 50 6.07 11.60 -0.63
CA THR A 50 5.91 10.37 0.15
C THR A 50 4.53 9.76 -0.15
N LEU A 51 4.34 8.51 0.24
CA LEU A 51 3.04 7.85 0.10
C LEU A 51 1.93 8.67 0.78
N GLY A 52 2.16 9.13 2.01
CA GLY A 52 1.17 9.95 2.73
C GLY A 52 0.85 11.25 2.01
N GLN A 53 1.86 11.90 1.46
CA GLN A 53 1.68 13.15 0.71
C GLN A 53 0.84 12.95 -0.55
N ILE A 54 1.12 11.90 -1.34
CA ILE A 54 0.35 11.66 -2.56
C ILE A 54 -1.10 11.24 -2.25
N VAL A 55 -1.31 10.45 -1.19
CA VAL A 55 -2.66 10.08 -0.76
C VAL A 55 -3.48 11.33 -0.40
N ASN A 56 -2.91 12.23 0.40
CA ASN A 56 -3.58 13.46 0.79
C ASN A 56 -3.86 14.36 -0.40
N LYS A 57 -2.90 14.50 -1.29
CA LYS A 57 -3.04 15.33 -2.49
C LYS A 57 -4.14 14.82 -3.41
N LEU A 58 -4.17 13.51 -3.63
CA LEU A 58 -5.22 12.87 -4.43
C LEU A 58 -6.59 13.01 -3.79
N LYS A 59 -6.67 12.82 -2.48
CA LYS A 59 -7.93 12.94 -1.76
C LYS A 59 -8.54 14.33 -1.91
N GLU A 60 -7.71 15.38 -1.80
CA GLU A 60 -8.15 16.76 -2.03
C GLU A 60 -8.66 16.94 -3.46
N LEU A 61 -7.90 16.49 -4.44
CA LEU A 61 -8.23 16.64 -5.85
C LEU A 61 -9.47 15.85 -6.24
N ASP A 62 -9.57 14.61 -5.78
CA ASP A 62 -10.66 13.70 -6.09
C ASP A 62 -11.96 14.12 -5.43
N ASN A 63 -11.89 14.65 -4.20
CA ASN A 63 -13.07 15.13 -3.46
C ASN A 63 -13.55 16.51 -3.91
N SER A 64 -12.77 17.23 -4.71
CA SER A 64 -13.22 18.48 -5.32
C SER A 64 -14.27 18.22 -6.42
N ASP A 65 -14.34 16.99 -6.88
CA ASP A 65 -15.32 16.51 -7.84
C ASP A 65 -16.34 15.63 -7.09
N TRP A 66 -17.63 15.73 -7.44
CA TRP A 66 -18.68 15.00 -6.74
C TRP A 66 -18.78 13.51 -7.09
N LYS A 67 -17.94 13.04 -8.00
CA LYS A 67 -17.78 11.61 -8.32
C LYS A 67 -16.32 11.19 -8.18
N PRO A 68 -15.87 10.91 -6.95
CA PRO A 68 -14.48 10.51 -6.76
C PRO A 68 -14.18 9.17 -7.45
N TYR A 69 -12.99 9.05 -8.01
CA TYR A 69 -12.51 7.83 -8.64
C TYR A 69 -12.16 6.75 -7.62
N ILE A 70 -11.59 7.16 -6.49
CA ILE A 70 -11.20 6.23 -5.42
C ILE A 70 -12.29 6.27 -4.33
N SER A 71 -12.73 5.10 -3.89
CA SER A 71 -13.77 4.99 -2.87
C SER A 71 -13.30 5.54 -1.52
N ALA A 72 -14.26 5.98 -0.70
CA ALA A 72 -13.97 6.42 0.67
C ALA A 72 -13.31 5.31 1.50
N SER A 73 -13.74 4.06 1.30
CA SER A 73 -13.13 2.90 1.96
C SER A 73 -11.66 2.71 1.60
N ASP A 74 -11.35 2.85 0.30
CA ASP A 74 -9.96 2.73 -0.17
C ASP A 74 -9.12 3.90 0.34
N TYR A 75 -9.64 5.13 0.35
CA TYR A 75 -8.91 6.26 0.93
C TYR A 75 -8.63 6.09 2.42
N SER A 76 -9.58 5.53 3.16
CA SER A 76 -9.39 5.23 4.58
C SER A 76 -8.22 4.27 4.77
N PHE A 77 -8.15 3.23 3.96
CA PHE A 77 -7.04 2.27 4.01
C PHE A 77 -5.72 2.91 3.56
N LEU A 78 -5.75 3.65 2.45
CA LEU A 78 -4.55 4.32 1.91
C LEU A 78 -3.96 5.30 2.93
N SER A 79 -4.79 5.97 3.71
CA SER A 79 -4.33 6.88 4.76
C SER A 79 -3.57 6.15 5.87
N GLN A 80 -3.83 4.86 6.07
CA GLN A 80 -3.13 4.03 7.05
C GLN A 80 -1.89 3.35 6.48
N MET A 81 -1.70 3.35 5.17
CA MET A 81 -0.64 2.58 4.51
C MET A 81 0.76 3.01 4.91
N THR A 82 0.99 4.28 5.20
CA THR A 82 2.32 4.76 5.60
C THR A 82 2.78 4.04 6.87
N GLU A 83 1.92 3.96 7.87
CA GLU A 83 2.23 3.25 9.12
C GLU A 83 2.42 1.75 8.88
N LYS A 84 1.55 1.16 8.09
CA LYS A 84 1.64 -0.27 7.74
C LYS A 84 2.93 -0.57 6.99
N LYS A 85 3.26 0.23 5.98
CA LYS A 85 4.51 0.09 5.23
C LYS A 85 5.72 0.21 6.15
N ASN A 86 5.72 1.20 7.04
CA ASN A 86 6.82 1.41 7.98
C ASN A 86 6.98 0.20 8.90
N TYR A 87 5.88 -0.35 9.38
CA TYR A 87 5.91 -1.56 10.21
C TYR A 87 6.56 -2.73 9.47
N TRP A 88 6.13 -3.00 8.25
CA TRP A 88 6.65 -4.13 7.47
C TRP A 88 8.08 -3.91 6.98
N CYS A 89 8.48 -2.67 6.74
CA CYS A 89 9.84 -2.36 6.32
C CYS A 89 10.85 -2.34 7.47
N HIS A 90 10.42 -1.93 8.68
CA HIS A 90 11.38 -1.55 9.72
C HIS A 90 11.19 -2.25 11.06
N GLN A 91 10.07 -2.90 11.30
CA GLN A 91 9.70 -3.37 12.63
C GLN A 91 9.39 -4.87 12.71
N CYS A 92 8.73 -5.46 11.72
CA CYS A 92 8.07 -6.75 11.85
C CYS A 92 8.96 -7.90 12.34
N TYR A 93 10.18 -7.99 11.83
CA TYR A 93 11.12 -9.06 12.22
C TYR A 93 11.57 -8.91 13.67
N ARG A 94 11.71 -7.67 14.15
CA ARG A 94 12.11 -7.42 15.54
C ARG A 94 11.05 -7.87 16.54
N ASP A 95 9.80 -8.00 16.12
CA ASP A 95 8.72 -8.38 17.00
C ASP A 95 8.74 -9.88 17.36
N PHE A 96 9.51 -10.71 16.65
CA PHE A 96 9.54 -12.14 16.95
C PHE A 96 10.92 -12.80 16.88
N LEU A 97 11.87 -12.29 16.07
CA LEU A 97 13.14 -13.00 15.82
C LEU A 97 14.06 -13.11 17.04
N TYR A 98 13.90 -12.25 18.04
CA TYR A 98 14.76 -12.23 19.21
C TYR A 98 14.42 -13.32 20.24
N GLU A 99 13.28 -14.00 20.09
CA GLU A 99 12.87 -15.04 21.00
C GLU A 99 13.49 -16.39 20.63
N ASP A 100 13.87 -17.16 21.66
CA ASP A 100 14.20 -18.58 21.45
C ASP A 100 12.95 -19.31 20.95
N ASN A 101 13.12 -20.19 19.99
CA ASN A 101 12.00 -20.94 19.38
C ASN A 101 10.90 -20.00 18.82
N TRP A 102 11.32 -18.89 18.22
CA TRP A 102 10.39 -17.88 17.70
C TRP A 102 9.38 -18.44 16.70
N LEU A 103 9.75 -19.49 15.93
CA LEU A 103 8.89 -20.07 14.91
C LEU A 103 7.58 -20.64 15.50
N SER A 104 7.60 -21.06 16.77
CA SER A 104 6.44 -21.55 17.50
C SER A 104 5.90 -20.56 18.52
N SER A 105 6.37 -19.32 18.52
CA SER A 105 5.96 -18.31 19.47
C SER A 105 4.61 -17.68 19.13
N LYS A 106 3.94 -17.15 20.16
CA LYS A 106 2.70 -16.39 19.98
C LYS A 106 2.95 -15.07 19.25
N ASP A 107 4.11 -14.47 19.43
CA ASP A 107 4.46 -13.23 18.75
C ASP A 107 4.59 -13.46 17.24
N TYR A 108 5.23 -14.54 16.83
CA TYR A 108 5.30 -14.90 15.41
C TYR A 108 3.90 -15.14 14.83
N GLU A 109 3.05 -15.87 15.56
CA GLU A 109 1.67 -16.11 15.14
C GLU A 109 0.89 -14.81 14.93
N LYS A 110 1.03 -13.86 15.84
CA LYS A 110 0.39 -12.53 15.73
C LYS A 110 0.87 -11.78 14.50
N VAL A 111 2.18 -11.81 14.25
CA VAL A 111 2.76 -11.12 13.08
C VAL A 111 2.28 -11.79 11.79
N CYS A 112 2.21 -13.12 11.75
CA CYS A 112 1.66 -13.85 10.60
C CYS A 112 0.22 -13.46 10.30
N ASN A 113 -0.62 -13.40 11.32
CA ASN A 113 -2.04 -13.03 11.16
C ASN A 113 -2.18 -11.59 10.65
N LYS A 114 -1.37 -10.68 11.17
CA LYS A 114 -1.35 -9.29 10.74
C LYS A 114 -0.89 -9.18 9.28
N LEU A 115 0.14 -9.93 8.91
CA LEU A 115 0.66 -9.94 7.54
C LEU A 115 -0.39 -10.44 6.55
N GLN A 116 -1.07 -11.52 6.85
CA GLN A 116 -2.13 -12.05 5.98
C GLN A 116 -3.25 -11.03 5.77
N LYS A 117 -3.69 -10.38 6.84
CA LYS A 117 -4.71 -9.33 6.76
C LYS A 117 -4.27 -8.17 5.90
N ASP A 118 -3.09 -7.65 6.15
CA ASP A 118 -2.57 -6.49 5.41
C ASP A 118 -2.30 -6.86 3.95
N HIS A 119 -1.73 -8.04 3.69
CA HIS A 119 -1.48 -8.54 2.34
C HIS A 119 -2.78 -8.63 1.54
N ASP A 120 -3.81 -9.25 2.10
CA ASP A 120 -5.07 -9.45 1.40
C ASP A 120 -5.77 -8.12 1.11
N ARG A 121 -5.76 -7.21 2.07
CA ARG A 121 -6.35 -5.88 1.87
C ARG A 121 -5.58 -5.07 0.84
N LEU A 122 -4.25 -5.11 0.91
CA LEU A 122 -3.38 -4.44 -0.06
C LEU A 122 -3.60 -4.97 -1.47
N ASP A 123 -3.78 -6.26 -1.63
CA ASP A 123 -4.05 -6.87 -2.94
C ASP A 123 -5.32 -6.31 -3.56
N ILE A 124 -6.38 -6.15 -2.77
CA ILE A 124 -7.64 -5.56 -3.22
C ILE A 124 -7.44 -4.10 -3.64
N VAL A 125 -6.80 -3.30 -2.79
CA VAL A 125 -6.55 -1.88 -3.06
C VAL A 125 -5.64 -1.71 -4.27
N TYR A 126 -4.61 -2.53 -4.38
CA TYR A 126 -3.70 -2.57 -5.53
C TYR A 126 -4.49 -2.72 -6.85
N LYS A 127 -5.38 -3.72 -6.90
CA LYS A 127 -6.17 -4.00 -8.10
C LYS A 127 -7.12 -2.85 -8.42
N ASN A 128 -7.76 -2.29 -7.41
CA ASN A 128 -8.67 -1.16 -7.60
C ASN A 128 -7.94 0.09 -8.13
N VAL A 129 -6.80 0.40 -7.54
CA VAL A 129 -5.98 1.56 -7.95
C VAL A 129 -5.46 1.35 -9.38
N GLU A 130 -5.01 0.15 -9.71
CA GLU A 130 -4.54 -0.18 -11.06
C GLU A 130 -5.65 0.02 -12.10
N GLN A 131 -6.86 -0.41 -11.81
CA GLN A 131 -8.00 -0.23 -12.72
C GLN A 131 -8.33 1.24 -12.97
N ILE A 132 -8.24 2.05 -11.94
CA ILE A 132 -8.45 3.50 -12.06
C ILE A 132 -7.37 4.13 -12.92
N LYS A 133 -6.12 3.76 -12.71
CA LYS A 133 -5.00 4.24 -13.52
C LYS A 133 -5.21 3.90 -15.00
N ILE A 134 -5.60 2.67 -15.30
CA ILE A 134 -5.86 2.22 -16.67
C ILE A 134 -6.99 3.03 -17.31
N LYS A 135 -8.07 3.26 -16.58
CA LYS A 135 -9.21 4.05 -17.07
C LYS A 135 -8.82 5.49 -17.41
N LEU A 136 -7.96 6.09 -16.60
CA LEU A 136 -7.55 7.48 -16.77
C LEU A 136 -6.45 7.66 -17.79
N LYS A 137 -5.71 6.60 -18.08
CA LYS A 137 -4.65 6.62 -19.08
C LYS A 137 -5.27 6.83 -20.47
N ARG A 138 -4.80 7.84 -21.15
CA ARG A 138 -5.28 8.19 -22.49
C ARG A 138 -4.28 7.82 -23.55
#